data_24fe20422748a81c410cbd3dcf281f01
#
_entry.id   24fe20422748a81c410cbd3dcf281f01
#
_cell.length_a   1.000
_cell.length_b   1.000
_cell.length_c   1.000
_cell.angle_alpha   90.00
_cell.angle_beta   90.00
_cell.angle_gamma   90.00
#
_symmetry.space_group_name_H-M   'P 1'
#
loop_
_entity.id
_entity.type
_entity.pdbx_description
1 polymer ?
#
loop_
_entity_poly.entity_id
_entity_poly.type
_entity_poly.pdbx_seq_one_letter_code
_entity_poly.pdbx_strand_id
1 'polypeptide(L)'
;MLFNRHWLAELTELVEAGHNQTAFWKIFLASIDVKYREMSGATEYETYFNFCLDRHPDGLCIRRFRWRNVRATDEVNSDLYDYVTLHWYRRQQNIDYNRLAAMVAAGAA
;
A
#
# COMPACT_ATOMS: atom_id res chain seq x y z
N MET A 1 -4.97 -2.81 1.85
CA MET A 1 -6.07 -2.62 0.86
C MET A 1 -6.24 -3.93 0.10
N LEU A 2 -7.49 -4.30 -0.20
CA LEU A 2 -7.78 -5.43 -1.08
C LEU A 2 -8.13 -4.90 -2.47
N PHE A 3 -7.59 -5.52 -3.52
CA PHE A 3 -7.91 -5.17 -4.89
C PHE A 3 -9.06 -6.04 -5.39
N ASN A 4 -10.11 -5.41 -5.92
CA ASN A 4 -11.11 -6.09 -6.71
C ASN A 4 -10.57 -6.27 -8.13
N ARG A 5 -10.43 -7.51 -8.60
CA ARG A 5 -9.81 -7.80 -9.88
C ARG A 5 -10.57 -7.21 -11.09
N HIS A 6 -11.89 -7.08 -11.00
CA HIS A 6 -12.70 -6.51 -12.08
C HIS A 6 -12.48 -5.00 -12.16
N TRP A 7 -12.44 -4.30 -11.04
CA TRP A 7 -12.16 -2.87 -11.00
C TRP A 7 -10.71 -2.57 -11.39
N LEU A 8 -9.79 -3.45 -11.06
CA LEU A 8 -8.40 -3.30 -11.50
C LEU A 8 -8.26 -3.47 -13.01
N ALA A 9 -8.99 -4.42 -13.61
CA ALA A 9 -9.05 -4.58 -15.05
C ALA A 9 -9.66 -3.35 -15.73
N GLU A 10 -10.76 -2.82 -15.21
CA GLU A 10 -11.40 -1.59 -15.71
C GLU A 10 -10.44 -0.39 -15.65
N LEU A 11 -9.73 -0.20 -14.53
CA LEU A 11 -8.70 0.84 -14.43
C LEU A 11 -7.63 0.67 -15.49
N THR A 12 -7.14 -0.55 -15.68
CA THR A 12 -6.12 -0.87 -16.68
C THR A 12 -6.60 -0.53 -18.09
N GLU A 13 -7.77 -1.00 -18.45
CA GLU A 13 -8.38 -0.72 -19.76
C GLU A 13 -8.62 0.77 -20.02
N LEU A 14 -9.11 1.48 -19.01
CA LEU A 14 -9.34 2.92 -19.09
C LEU A 14 -8.04 3.68 -19.37
N VAL A 15 -6.97 3.37 -18.66
CA VAL A 15 -5.68 4.04 -18.82
C VAL A 15 -5.04 3.68 -20.15
N GLU A 16 -5.06 2.41 -20.55
CA GLU A 16 -4.49 1.95 -21.83
C GLU A 16 -5.24 2.57 -23.03
N ALA A 17 -6.57 2.64 -22.98
CA ALA A 17 -7.39 3.27 -24.02
C ALA A 17 -7.06 4.76 -24.17
N GLY A 18 -6.83 5.47 -23.07
CA GLY A 18 -6.43 6.89 -23.09
C GLY A 18 -5.00 7.13 -23.59
N HIS A 19 -4.18 6.09 -23.73
CA HIS A 19 -2.76 6.18 -24.09
C HIS A 19 -2.37 5.29 -25.29
N ASN A 20 -3.22 5.24 -26.31
CA ASN A 20 -2.96 4.49 -27.55
C ASN A 20 -2.64 2.99 -27.32
N GLN A 21 -3.34 2.35 -26.42
CA GLN A 21 -3.14 0.94 -26.02
C GLN A 21 -1.72 0.64 -25.53
N THR A 22 -1.05 1.63 -24.99
CA THR A 22 0.22 1.41 -24.28
C THR A 22 -0.05 0.68 -22.97
N ALA A 23 0.74 -0.34 -22.67
CA ALA A 23 0.54 -1.17 -21.44
C ALA A 23 0.59 -0.30 -20.17
N PHE A 24 -0.38 -0.50 -19.29
CA PHE A 24 -0.59 0.25 -18.04
C PHE A 24 0.70 0.48 -17.25
N TRP A 25 1.48 -0.57 -17.04
CA TRP A 25 2.71 -0.46 -16.25
C TRP A 25 3.76 0.48 -16.88
N LYS A 26 3.81 0.59 -18.22
CA LYS A 26 4.72 1.53 -18.90
C LYS A 26 4.27 2.97 -18.67
N ILE A 27 2.97 3.23 -18.77
CA ILE A 27 2.37 4.53 -18.51
C ILE A 27 2.62 4.93 -17.07
N PHE A 28 2.34 4.03 -16.13
CA PHE A 28 2.53 4.24 -14.71
C PHE A 28 3.98 4.59 -14.37
N LEU A 29 4.95 3.82 -14.87
CA LEU A 29 6.37 4.11 -14.65
C LEU A 29 6.84 5.40 -15.33
N ALA A 30 6.30 5.72 -16.51
CA ALA A 30 6.63 6.96 -17.21
C ALA A 30 6.10 8.21 -16.52
N SER A 31 5.04 8.09 -15.72
CA SER A 31 4.47 9.20 -14.94
C SER A 31 5.32 9.61 -13.75
N ILE A 32 6.30 8.77 -13.34
CA ILE A 32 7.17 9.04 -12.20
C ILE A 32 8.27 10.03 -12.63
N ASP A 33 8.32 11.19 -11.97
CA ASP A 33 9.44 12.13 -12.14
C ASP A 33 10.76 11.44 -11.77
N VAL A 34 11.77 11.61 -12.63
CA VAL A 34 13.09 10.96 -12.52
C VAL A 34 13.71 11.12 -11.13
N LYS A 35 13.53 12.30 -10.51
CA LYS A 35 14.09 12.60 -9.17
C LYS A 35 13.48 11.76 -8.05
N TYR A 36 12.31 11.13 -8.28
CA TYR A 36 11.61 10.31 -7.28
C TYR A 36 11.66 8.82 -7.58
N ARG A 37 12.38 8.39 -8.63
CA ARG A 37 12.43 6.97 -9.03
C ARG A 37 13.04 6.04 -7.99
N GLU A 38 13.96 6.54 -7.18
CA GLU A 38 14.57 5.80 -6.08
C GLU A 38 13.79 5.92 -4.76
N MET A 39 12.66 6.63 -4.80
CA MET A 39 11.76 6.85 -3.67
C MET A 39 10.36 6.34 -4.03
N SER A 40 9.38 6.55 -3.18
CA SER A 40 7.98 6.24 -3.48
C SER A 40 7.36 7.33 -4.38
N GLY A 41 7.82 7.42 -5.63
CA GLY A 41 7.39 8.45 -6.59
C GLY A 41 6.00 8.22 -7.17
N ALA A 42 5.48 7.01 -7.10
CA ALA A 42 4.09 6.66 -7.43
C ALA A 42 3.64 5.50 -6.55
N THR A 43 2.33 5.42 -6.30
CA THR A 43 1.75 4.35 -5.50
C THR A 43 0.53 3.78 -6.22
N GLU A 44 0.62 2.50 -6.51
CA GLU A 44 -0.47 1.72 -7.09
C GLU A 44 -1.70 1.71 -6.20
N TYR A 45 -1.52 1.77 -4.88
CA TYR A 45 -2.62 1.81 -3.92
C TYR A 45 -3.43 3.10 -4.03
N GLU A 46 -2.77 4.25 -4.12
CA GLU A 46 -3.44 5.54 -4.26
C GLU A 46 -4.11 5.67 -5.62
N THR A 47 -3.46 5.21 -6.69
CA THR A 47 -4.02 5.21 -8.03
C THR A 47 -5.31 4.39 -8.07
N TYR A 48 -5.28 3.16 -7.55
CA TYR A 48 -6.45 2.30 -7.48
C TYR A 48 -7.53 2.88 -6.55
N PHE A 49 -7.15 3.41 -5.39
CA PHE A 49 -8.09 3.98 -4.43
C PHE A 49 -8.84 5.19 -5.02
N ASN A 50 -8.13 6.12 -5.66
CA ASN A 50 -8.76 7.28 -6.31
C ASN A 50 -9.67 6.87 -7.47
N PHE A 51 -9.27 5.87 -8.26
CA PHE A 51 -10.14 5.29 -9.28
C PHE A 51 -11.43 4.71 -8.67
N CYS A 52 -11.32 3.96 -7.57
CA CYS A 52 -12.49 3.40 -6.90
C CYS A 52 -13.40 4.49 -6.29
N LEU A 53 -12.83 5.56 -5.75
CA LEU A 53 -13.61 6.71 -5.27
C LEU A 53 -14.43 7.37 -6.39
N ASP A 54 -13.85 7.46 -7.59
CA ASP A 54 -14.51 8.07 -8.74
C ASP A 54 -15.58 7.16 -9.35
N ARG A 55 -15.27 5.87 -9.52
CA ARG A 55 -16.10 4.95 -10.31
C ARG A 55 -16.97 4.01 -9.50
N HIS A 56 -16.54 3.67 -8.29
CA HIS A 56 -17.18 2.65 -7.44
C HIS A 56 -17.32 3.11 -5.98
N PRO A 57 -17.81 4.34 -5.70
CA PRO A 57 -17.84 4.87 -4.34
C PRO A 57 -18.63 3.99 -3.37
N ASP A 58 -19.75 3.41 -3.84
CA ASP A 58 -20.62 2.55 -3.02
C ASP A 58 -19.99 1.19 -2.70
N GLY A 59 -18.96 0.80 -3.41
CA GLY A 59 -18.21 -0.45 -3.17
C GLY A 59 -17.07 -0.30 -2.18
N LEU A 60 -16.82 0.92 -1.64
CA LEU A 60 -15.75 1.20 -0.71
C LEU A 60 -16.25 1.21 0.73
N CYS A 61 -15.51 0.54 1.60
CA CYS A 61 -15.67 0.64 3.04
C CYS A 61 -14.43 1.30 3.65
N ILE A 62 -14.52 2.60 3.89
CA ILE A 62 -13.43 3.38 4.48
C ILE A 62 -13.57 3.34 6.00
N ARG A 63 -12.54 2.82 6.67
CA ARG A 63 -12.48 2.74 8.13
C ARG A 63 -11.28 3.50 8.66
N ARG A 64 -11.43 4.12 9.81
CA ARG A 64 -10.29 4.69 10.55
C ARG A 64 -9.60 3.57 11.31
N PHE A 65 -8.29 3.51 11.16
CA PHE A 65 -7.42 2.65 11.95
C PHE A 65 -6.52 3.50 12.84
N ARG A 66 -6.28 3.03 14.06
CA ARG A 66 -5.22 3.54 14.91
C ARG A 66 -3.92 2.92 14.41
N TRP A 67 -3.09 3.69 13.77
CA TRP A 67 -1.88 3.17 13.17
C TRP A 67 -0.66 4.02 13.49
N ARG A 68 0.51 3.42 13.42
CA ARG A 68 1.79 4.11 13.63
C ARG A 68 2.90 3.52 12.78
N ASN A 69 3.81 4.38 12.31
CA ASN A 69 5.10 3.97 11.79
C ASN A 69 6.07 3.79 12.96
N VAL A 70 6.53 2.58 13.19
CA VAL A 70 7.48 2.24 14.25
C VAL A 70 8.90 2.14 13.68
N ARG A 71 9.89 2.30 14.57
CA ARG A 71 11.32 2.19 14.21
C ARG A 71 11.90 0.84 14.60
N ALA A 72 11.34 0.22 15.62
CA ALA A 72 11.79 -1.04 16.16
C ALA A 72 10.61 -1.89 16.60
N THR A 73 10.82 -3.17 16.80
CA THR A 73 9.78 -4.14 17.15
C THR A 73 9.25 -3.96 18.58
N ASP A 74 10.04 -3.39 19.48
CA ASP A 74 9.66 -3.06 20.85
C ASP A 74 8.71 -1.86 20.96
N GLU A 75 8.60 -1.06 19.90
CA GLU A 75 7.59 0.00 19.81
C GLU A 75 6.19 -0.52 19.46
N VAL A 76 6.06 -1.82 19.15
CA VAL A 76 4.77 -2.42 18.81
C VAL A 76 3.97 -2.69 20.08
N ASN A 77 2.83 -2.00 20.18
CA ASN A 77 1.85 -2.24 21.23
C ASN A 77 0.49 -2.55 20.59
N SER A 78 0.08 -3.81 20.62
CA SER A 78 -1.15 -4.31 20.01
C SER A 78 -2.42 -3.68 20.61
N ASP A 79 -2.35 -3.22 21.86
CA ASP A 79 -3.53 -2.65 22.55
C ASP A 79 -3.80 -1.20 22.10
N LEU A 80 -2.76 -0.51 21.60
CA LEU A 80 -2.85 0.88 21.18
C LEU A 80 -3.15 1.06 19.69
N TYR A 81 -2.77 0.09 18.86
CA TYR A 81 -2.81 0.22 17.41
C TYR A 81 -3.49 -0.97 16.74
N ASP A 82 -4.31 -0.68 15.74
CA ASP A 82 -4.95 -1.70 14.91
C ASP A 82 -3.93 -2.31 13.92
N TYR A 83 -2.93 -1.51 13.51
CA TYR A 83 -1.73 -2.00 12.82
C TYR A 83 -0.55 -1.04 12.98
N VAL A 84 0.65 -1.57 12.77
CA VAL A 84 1.88 -0.79 12.71
C VAL A 84 2.64 -1.08 11.43
N THR A 85 3.39 -0.10 10.95
CA THR A 85 4.23 -0.22 9.76
C THR A 85 5.70 -0.07 10.15
N LEU A 86 6.53 -0.96 9.63
CA LEU A 86 7.98 -0.91 9.80
C LEU A 86 8.61 -0.74 8.41
N HIS A 87 8.77 0.50 7.99
CA HIS A 87 9.37 0.80 6.71
C HIS A 87 10.85 0.39 6.66
N TRP A 88 11.30 -0.10 5.50
CA TRP A 88 12.66 -0.56 5.30
C TRP A 88 13.71 0.50 5.64
N TYR A 89 13.49 1.76 5.30
CA TYR A 89 14.40 2.88 5.60
C TYR A 89 14.43 3.29 7.08
N ARG A 90 13.50 2.77 7.89
CA ARG A 90 13.45 2.94 9.35
C ARG A 90 13.91 1.71 10.11
N ARG A 91 14.20 0.61 9.41
CA ARG A 91 14.70 -0.61 10.03
C ARG A 91 16.09 -0.35 10.56
N GLN A 92 16.27 -0.48 11.87
CA GLN A 92 17.61 -0.56 12.46
C GLN A 92 18.21 -1.91 12.11
N GLN A 93 19.54 -1.99 12.01
CA GLN A 93 20.28 -3.14 11.48
C GLN A 93 20.08 -4.48 12.21
N ASN A 94 19.32 -4.51 13.32
CA ASN A 94 19.14 -5.69 14.18
C ASN A 94 17.66 -5.99 14.44
N ILE A 95 16.82 -6.09 13.40
CA ILE A 95 15.44 -6.52 13.60
C ILE A 95 15.42 -8.05 13.73
N ASP A 96 15.04 -8.53 14.90
CA ASP A 96 14.74 -9.93 15.10
C ASP A 96 13.35 -10.26 14.51
N TYR A 97 13.36 -10.71 13.26
CA TYR A 97 12.13 -11.11 12.56
C TYR A 97 11.44 -12.31 13.21
N ASN A 98 12.17 -13.17 13.92
CA ASN A 98 11.59 -14.31 14.63
C ASN A 98 10.78 -13.82 15.82
N ARG A 99 11.28 -12.81 16.53
CA ARG A 99 10.53 -12.15 17.61
C ARG A 99 9.27 -11.49 17.10
N LEU A 100 9.35 -10.78 15.97
CA LEU A 100 8.17 -10.15 15.35
C LEU A 100 7.11 -11.18 14.96
N ALA A 101 7.53 -12.28 14.32
CA ALA A 101 6.63 -13.38 13.95
C ALA A 101 5.96 -14.03 15.18
N ALA A 102 6.71 -14.23 16.26
CA ALA A 102 6.18 -14.76 17.52
C ALA A 102 5.15 -13.82 18.17
N MET A 103 5.38 -12.51 18.13
CA MET A 103 4.43 -11.52 18.66
C MET A 103 3.13 -11.48 17.85
N VAL A 104 3.23 -11.59 16.52
CA VAL A 104 2.05 -11.66 15.63
C VAL A 104 1.26 -12.94 15.90
N ALA A 105 1.93 -14.08 16.07
CA ALA A 105 1.29 -15.36 16.38
C ALA A 105 0.60 -15.36 17.76
N ALA A 106 1.18 -14.70 18.75
CA ALA A 106 0.62 -14.58 20.09
C ALA A 106 -0.59 -13.61 20.15
N GLY A 107 -0.62 -12.59 19.30
CA GLY A 107 -1.74 -11.64 19.22
C GLY A 107 -2.90 -12.12 18.36
N ALA A 108 -2.74 -13.21 17.61
CA ALA A 108 -3.79 -13.83 16.79
C ALA A 108 -4.58 -14.93 17.53
N ALA A 109 -4.24 -15.19 18.74
CA ALA A 109 -4.94 -16.10 19.67
C ALA A 109 -5.86 -15.30 20.59
#